data_c3161d0c866a5155ed01e32ad27cf488
#
_entry.id   c3161d0c866a5155ed01e32ad27cf488
#
_cell.length_a   1.000
_cell.length_b   1.000
_cell.length_c   1.000
_cell.angle_alpha   90.00
_cell.angle_beta   90.00
_cell.angle_gamma   90.00
#
_symmetry.space_group_name_H-M   'P 1'
#
loop_
_entity.id
_entity.type
_entity.pdbx_description
1 polymer ?
#
loop_
_entity_poly.entity_id
_entity_poly.type
_entity_poly.pdbx_seq_one_letter_code
_entity_poly.pdbx_strand_id
1 'polypeptide(L)'
;MSSKNRPIVVTCGDPAGVGPEVAVSAWKALKDEIPICILIDPDFLPKNIDIKILDQAPLISDVEKKVLTVIRHKFAENRVPGKPNPKNAEATITAVERGVHFIKNGQCSAICTMPISKSILKNGANFSFPGHTEYLAHLDGKKSFGMMLVNKY
;
A
#
# COMPACT_ATOMS: atom_id res chain seq x y z
N MET A 1 -4.87 1.24 23.78
CA MET A 1 -5.14 0.01 23.00
C MET A 1 -3.82 -0.50 22.46
N SER A 2 -3.52 -1.79 22.63
CA SER A 2 -2.26 -2.40 22.18
C SER A 2 -2.06 -2.24 20.68
N SER A 3 -0.85 -1.88 20.24
CA SER A 3 -0.48 -1.76 18.82
C SER A 3 -0.64 -3.07 18.03
N LYS A 4 -0.70 -4.20 18.72
CA LYS A 4 -0.81 -5.55 18.14
C LYS A 4 -2.10 -5.84 17.37
N ASN A 5 -3.14 -5.03 17.53
CA ASN A 5 -4.45 -5.29 16.91
C ASN A 5 -4.78 -4.35 15.74
N ARG A 6 -3.92 -3.37 15.42
CA ARG A 6 -4.18 -2.47 14.29
C ARG A 6 -3.77 -3.11 12.97
N PRO A 7 -4.51 -2.84 11.86
CA PRO A 7 -4.17 -3.43 10.58
C PRO A 7 -2.82 -2.92 10.04
N ILE A 8 -2.21 -3.75 9.21
CA ILE A 8 -1.13 -3.32 8.33
C ILE A 8 -1.77 -2.78 7.06
N VAL A 9 -1.40 -1.57 6.66
CA VAL A 9 -1.81 -1.02 5.36
C VAL A 9 -0.81 -1.43 4.28
N VAL A 10 -1.31 -2.05 3.22
CA VAL A 10 -0.52 -2.44 2.05
C VAL A 10 -0.81 -1.47 0.92
N THR A 11 0.21 -0.82 0.36
CA THR A 11 0.02 0.04 -0.82
C THR A 11 0.13 -0.77 -2.11
N CYS A 12 -0.61 -0.37 -3.14
CA CYS A 12 -0.64 -1.05 -4.44
C CYS A 12 0.72 -1.07 -5.17
N GLY A 13 1.58 -0.07 -4.95
CA GLY A 13 2.76 0.16 -5.78
C GLY A 13 2.39 0.64 -7.18
N ASP A 14 3.22 0.32 -8.19
CA ASP A 14 2.86 0.56 -9.59
C ASP A 14 1.69 -0.36 -9.98
N PRO A 15 0.53 0.19 -10.38
CA PRO A 15 -0.63 -0.64 -10.70
C PRO A 15 -0.40 -1.58 -11.89
N ALA A 16 0.49 -1.24 -12.82
CA ALA A 16 0.85 -2.11 -13.95
C ALA A 16 1.86 -3.22 -13.59
N GLY A 17 2.46 -3.14 -12.40
CA GLY A 17 3.37 -4.15 -11.86
C GLY A 17 2.64 -5.32 -11.19
N VAL A 18 3.39 -6.12 -10.44
CA VAL A 18 2.91 -7.31 -9.73
C VAL A 18 2.27 -6.99 -8.36
N GLY A 19 2.31 -5.72 -7.95
CA GLY A 19 1.87 -5.29 -6.62
C GLY A 19 0.46 -5.73 -6.25
N PRO A 20 -0.55 -5.51 -7.11
CA PRO A 20 -1.92 -5.91 -6.82
C PRO A 20 -2.09 -7.41 -6.57
N GLU A 21 -1.46 -8.25 -7.40
CA GLU A 21 -1.53 -9.72 -7.26
C GLU A 21 -0.80 -10.21 -6.01
N VAL A 22 0.37 -9.64 -5.73
CA VAL A 22 1.16 -9.98 -4.53
C VAL A 22 0.42 -9.58 -3.26
N ALA A 23 -0.18 -8.39 -3.22
CA ALA A 23 -0.96 -7.92 -2.08
C ALA A 23 -2.15 -8.84 -1.77
N VAL A 24 -2.89 -9.25 -2.80
CA VAL A 24 -4.01 -10.20 -2.67
C VAL A 24 -3.53 -11.57 -2.20
N SER A 25 -2.43 -12.06 -2.76
CA SER A 25 -1.86 -13.37 -2.39
C SER A 25 -1.37 -13.36 -0.94
N ALA A 26 -0.72 -12.28 -0.51
CA ALA A 26 -0.28 -12.09 0.86
C ALA A 26 -1.47 -12.05 1.83
N TRP A 27 -2.53 -11.31 1.48
CA TRP A 27 -3.74 -11.31 2.30
C TRP A 27 -4.35 -12.70 2.42
N LYS A 28 -4.48 -13.45 1.34
CA LYS A 28 -5.01 -14.84 1.38
C LYS A 28 -4.21 -15.74 2.30
N ALA A 29 -2.88 -15.59 2.30
CA ALA A 29 -1.99 -16.41 3.13
C ALA A 29 -2.01 -16.01 4.62
N LEU A 30 -2.19 -14.72 4.92
CA LEU A 30 -1.95 -14.17 6.27
C LEU A 30 -3.22 -13.67 6.97
N LYS A 31 -4.38 -13.68 6.32
CA LYS A 31 -5.63 -13.09 6.84
C LYS A 31 -6.10 -13.64 8.19
N ASP A 32 -5.69 -14.85 8.55
CA ASP A 32 -6.04 -15.46 9.83
C ASP A 32 -5.09 -15.07 10.96
N GLU A 33 -3.91 -14.58 10.62
CA GLU A 33 -2.84 -14.21 11.56
C GLU A 33 -2.72 -12.70 11.75
N ILE A 34 -2.83 -11.94 10.66
CA ILE A 34 -2.54 -10.51 10.63
C ILE A 34 -3.70 -9.74 9.97
N PRO A 35 -4.26 -8.72 10.63
CA PRO A 35 -5.24 -7.85 9.99
C PRO A 35 -4.56 -7.00 8.91
N ILE A 36 -5.03 -7.13 7.67
CA ILE A 36 -4.47 -6.45 6.49
C ILE A 36 -5.58 -5.66 5.80
N CYS A 37 -5.28 -4.43 5.40
CA CYS A 37 -6.07 -3.66 4.46
C CYS A 37 -5.20 -3.21 3.28
N ILE A 38 -5.79 -3.10 2.09
CA ILE A 38 -5.07 -2.72 0.88
C ILE A 38 -5.55 -1.36 0.39
N LEU A 39 -4.63 -0.44 0.16
CA LEU A 39 -4.87 0.88 -0.41
C LEU A 39 -4.68 0.80 -1.93
N ILE A 40 -5.81 0.66 -2.67
CA ILE A 40 -5.83 0.38 -4.11
C ILE A 40 -7.14 0.85 -4.75
N ASP A 41 -7.15 1.02 -6.07
CA ASP A 41 -8.41 1.12 -6.80
C ASP A 41 -9.10 -0.26 -6.82
N PRO A 42 -10.33 -0.38 -6.32
CA PRO A 42 -11.06 -1.65 -6.32
C PRO A 42 -11.18 -2.29 -7.71
N ASP A 43 -11.20 -1.47 -8.77
CA ASP A 43 -11.30 -1.96 -10.15
C ASP A 43 -10.02 -2.68 -10.64
N PHE A 44 -8.92 -2.55 -9.90
CA PHE A 44 -7.65 -3.25 -10.20
C PHE A 44 -7.56 -4.64 -9.58
N LEU A 45 -8.53 -5.01 -8.76
CA LEU A 45 -8.57 -6.30 -8.09
C LEU A 45 -9.29 -7.36 -8.93
N PRO A 46 -8.94 -8.65 -8.75
CA PRO A 46 -9.66 -9.76 -9.39
C PRO A 46 -11.14 -9.76 -8.97
N LYS A 47 -12.04 -10.02 -9.93
CA LYS A 47 -13.49 -10.01 -9.70
C LYS A 47 -14.01 -11.16 -8.82
N ASN A 48 -13.19 -12.18 -8.61
CA ASN A 48 -13.55 -13.39 -7.83
C ASN A 48 -13.12 -13.31 -6.35
N ILE A 49 -12.97 -12.11 -5.81
CA ILE A 49 -12.62 -11.88 -4.41
C ILE A 49 -13.69 -11.02 -3.78
N ASP A 50 -14.19 -11.45 -2.62
CA ASP A 50 -15.09 -10.64 -1.81
C ASP A 50 -14.30 -9.50 -1.17
N ILE A 51 -14.73 -8.27 -1.43
CA ILE A 51 -14.09 -7.05 -0.91
C ILE A 51 -15.08 -6.20 -0.13
N LYS A 52 -14.58 -5.61 0.97
CA LYS A 52 -15.24 -4.54 1.71
C LYS A 52 -14.51 -3.24 1.42
N ILE A 53 -15.20 -2.29 0.81
CA ILE A 53 -14.60 -1.01 0.41
C ILE A 53 -14.84 0.04 1.49
N LEU A 54 -13.78 0.74 1.85
CA LEU A 54 -13.78 1.89 2.74
C LEU A 54 -13.30 3.12 1.98
N ASP A 55 -13.97 4.25 2.18
CA ASP A 55 -13.55 5.54 1.60
C ASP A 55 -12.61 6.33 2.53
N GLN A 56 -12.47 5.88 3.76
CA GLN A 56 -11.65 6.49 4.82
C GLN A 56 -10.70 5.48 5.46
N ALA A 57 -9.90 5.96 6.43
CA ALA A 57 -8.99 5.12 7.18
C ALA A 57 -9.72 3.98 7.91
N PRO A 58 -9.12 2.78 7.98
CA PRO A 58 -9.76 1.63 8.60
C PRO A 58 -9.77 1.76 10.12
N LEU A 59 -10.86 1.32 10.74
CA LEU A 59 -10.87 0.89 12.13
C LEU A 59 -10.54 -0.59 12.20
N ILE A 60 -10.10 -1.07 13.36
CA ILE A 60 -9.81 -2.51 13.54
C ILE A 60 -11.07 -3.36 13.31
N SER A 61 -12.24 -2.85 13.67
CA SER A 61 -13.55 -3.48 13.43
C SER A 61 -13.92 -3.61 11.96
N ASP A 62 -13.27 -2.86 11.08
CA ASP A 62 -13.53 -2.91 9.65
C ASP A 62 -12.81 -4.04 8.95
N VAL A 63 -11.75 -4.58 9.58
CA VAL A 63 -10.92 -5.62 8.98
C VAL A 63 -11.43 -7.00 9.36
N GLU A 64 -11.90 -7.71 8.36
CA GLU A 64 -12.48 -9.04 8.49
C GLU A 64 -11.55 -10.10 7.89
N LYS A 65 -11.58 -11.33 8.44
CA LYS A 65 -10.73 -12.42 7.95
C LYS A 65 -11.22 -13.02 6.63
N LYS A 66 -12.54 -12.96 6.37
CA LYS A 66 -13.16 -13.61 5.21
C LYS A 66 -13.25 -12.70 4.00
N VAL A 67 -13.24 -11.39 4.20
CA VAL A 67 -13.44 -10.37 3.18
C VAL A 67 -12.22 -9.45 3.16
N LEU A 68 -11.69 -9.18 1.96
CA LEU A 68 -10.54 -8.28 1.82
C LEU A 68 -10.98 -6.83 2.06
N THR A 69 -10.42 -6.19 3.08
CA THR A 69 -10.66 -4.77 3.33
C THR A 69 -9.83 -3.93 2.36
N VAL A 70 -10.51 -3.13 1.56
CA VAL A 70 -9.92 -2.25 0.55
C VAL A 70 -10.20 -0.80 0.90
N ILE A 71 -9.16 0.00 1.04
CA ILE A 71 -9.29 1.45 1.16
C ILE A 71 -9.25 2.01 -0.25
N ARG A 72 -10.33 2.65 -0.68
CA ARG A 72 -10.45 3.21 -2.02
C ARG A 72 -9.34 4.23 -2.29
N HIS A 73 -8.62 4.01 -3.38
CA HIS A 73 -7.60 4.91 -3.87
C HIS A 73 -7.63 4.94 -5.39
N LYS A 74 -8.12 6.03 -5.94
CA LYS A 74 -8.29 6.18 -7.39
C LYS A 74 -6.97 6.49 -8.09
N PHE A 75 -6.82 5.91 -9.27
CA PHE A 75 -5.75 6.19 -10.21
C PHE A 75 -6.29 6.96 -11.41
N ALA A 76 -5.44 7.73 -12.09
CA ALA A 76 -5.85 8.56 -13.22
C ALA A 76 -6.22 7.73 -14.46
N GLU A 77 -5.54 6.59 -14.64
CA GLU A 77 -5.72 5.72 -15.79
C GLU A 77 -5.92 4.27 -15.35
N ASN A 78 -6.66 3.54 -16.16
CA ASN A 78 -6.89 2.12 -15.96
C ASN A 78 -5.57 1.33 -15.95
N ARG A 79 -5.55 0.30 -15.14
CA ARG A 79 -4.46 -0.63 -15.06
C ARG A 79 -4.36 -1.49 -16.32
N VAL A 80 -3.17 -1.55 -16.92
CA VAL A 80 -2.82 -2.52 -17.96
C VAL A 80 -1.55 -3.25 -17.49
N PRO A 81 -1.65 -4.53 -17.06
CA PRO A 81 -0.48 -5.28 -16.59
C PRO A 81 0.68 -5.25 -17.57
N GLY A 82 1.89 -4.99 -17.08
CA GLY A 82 3.10 -4.91 -17.89
C GLY A 82 3.24 -3.64 -18.75
N LYS A 83 2.27 -2.71 -18.68
CA LYS A 83 2.33 -1.42 -19.41
C LYS A 83 2.20 -0.27 -18.42
N PRO A 84 3.28 0.14 -17.74
CA PRO A 84 3.25 1.23 -16.78
C PRO A 84 2.85 2.55 -17.44
N ASN A 85 2.06 3.37 -16.74
CA ASN A 85 1.58 4.65 -17.24
C ASN A 85 2.01 5.78 -16.29
N PRO A 86 2.82 6.76 -16.76
CA PRO A 86 3.25 7.90 -15.94
C PRO A 86 2.13 8.72 -15.32
N LYS A 87 0.94 8.73 -15.91
CA LYS A 87 -0.22 9.43 -15.34
C LYS A 87 -0.68 8.83 -13.99
N ASN A 88 -0.32 7.58 -13.70
CA ASN A 88 -0.60 6.93 -12.42
C ASN A 88 0.47 7.20 -11.34
N ALA A 89 1.55 7.90 -11.69
CA ALA A 89 2.67 8.15 -10.79
C ALA A 89 2.26 8.90 -9.52
N GLU A 90 1.50 9.98 -9.66
CA GLU A 90 1.03 10.79 -8.53
C GLU A 90 0.18 9.95 -7.56
N ALA A 91 -0.75 9.17 -8.08
CA ALA A 91 -1.56 8.28 -7.25
C ALA A 91 -0.71 7.22 -6.52
N THR A 92 0.32 6.68 -7.18
CA THR A 92 1.25 5.74 -6.54
C THR A 92 1.98 6.39 -5.35
N ILE A 93 2.43 7.64 -5.49
CA ILE A 93 3.08 8.41 -4.41
C ILE A 93 2.08 8.69 -3.29
N THR A 94 0.92 9.23 -3.62
CA THR A 94 -0.13 9.59 -2.66
C THR A 94 -0.64 8.36 -1.87
N ALA A 95 -0.62 7.16 -2.46
CA ALA A 95 -0.92 5.93 -1.72
C ALA A 95 0.05 5.70 -0.56
N VAL A 96 1.35 5.95 -0.77
CA VAL A 96 2.36 5.84 0.30
C VAL A 96 2.15 6.92 1.36
N GLU A 97 1.91 8.17 0.97
CA GLU A 97 1.62 9.28 1.89
C GLU A 97 0.41 8.99 2.77
N ARG A 98 -0.70 8.51 2.17
CA ARG A 98 -1.90 8.11 2.93
C ARG A 98 -1.60 6.98 3.91
N GLY A 99 -0.82 5.98 3.50
CA GLY A 99 -0.41 4.89 4.36
C GLY A 99 0.38 5.38 5.59
N VAL A 100 1.35 6.28 5.39
CA VAL A 100 2.11 6.92 6.47
C VAL A 100 1.19 7.75 7.38
N HIS A 101 0.24 8.50 6.81
CA HIS A 101 -0.73 9.26 7.56
C HIS A 101 -1.60 8.37 8.48
N PHE A 102 -2.04 7.21 8.01
CA PHE A 102 -2.79 6.27 8.84
C PHE A 102 -1.99 5.75 10.03
N ILE A 103 -0.68 5.53 9.85
CA ILE A 103 0.20 5.13 10.95
C ILE A 103 0.38 6.26 11.95
N LYS A 104 0.66 7.48 11.49
CA LYS A 104 0.84 8.66 12.35
C LYS A 104 -0.40 8.95 13.20
N ASN A 105 -1.57 8.70 12.66
CA ASN A 105 -2.84 8.86 13.38
C ASN A 105 -3.23 7.63 14.22
N GLY A 106 -2.39 6.62 14.28
CA GLY A 106 -2.62 5.42 15.07
C GLY A 106 -3.74 4.51 14.53
N GLN A 107 -4.10 4.63 13.25
CA GLN A 107 -5.13 3.83 12.59
C GLN A 107 -4.58 2.51 12.04
N CYS A 108 -3.33 2.52 11.60
CA CYS A 108 -2.57 1.33 11.20
C CYS A 108 -1.34 1.13 12.07
N SER A 109 -0.85 -0.11 12.15
CA SER A 109 0.36 -0.47 12.91
C SER A 109 1.63 -0.36 12.09
N ALA A 110 1.54 -0.59 10.79
CA ALA A 110 2.66 -0.57 9.86
C ALA A 110 2.18 -0.33 8.42
N ILE A 111 3.11 0.04 7.54
CA ILE A 111 2.92 0.09 6.09
C ILE A 111 3.78 -1.00 5.44
N CYS A 112 3.19 -1.73 4.48
CA CYS A 112 3.90 -2.60 3.56
C CYS A 112 3.77 -2.02 2.15
N THR A 113 4.89 -1.64 1.54
CA THR A 113 4.89 -1.03 0.22
C THR A 113 5.14 -2.08 -0.86
N MET A 114 4.25 -2.14 -1.87
CA MET A 114 4.48 -2.95 -3.05
C MET A 114 5.47 -2.25 -4.00
N PRO A 115 6.10 -3.00 -4.93
CA PRO A 115 7.12 -2.45 -5.82
C PRO A 115 6.64 -1.25 -6.65
N ILE A 116 7.52 -0.26 -6.80
CA ILE A 116 7.31 0.93 -7.63
C ILE A 116 8.28 0.97 -8.80
N SER A 117 7.88 1.58 -9.90
CA SER A 117 8.76 1.90 -11.02
C SER A 117 9.33 3.31 -10.85
N LYS A 118 10.62 3.42 -10.49
CA LYS A 118 11.28 4.72 -10.27
C LYS A 118 11.27 5.60 -11.52
N SER A 119 11.44 5.02 -12.70
CA SER A 119 11.39 5.75 -13.96
C SER A 119 10.01 6.35 -14.21
N ILE A 120 8.95 5.60 -13.94
CA ILE A 120 7.57 6.06 -14.07
C ILE A 120 7.28 7.18 -13.09
N LEU A 121 7.68 7.04 -11.82
CA LEU A 121 7.46 8.06 -10.81
C LEU A 121 8.24 9.34 -11.12
N LYS A 122 9.47 9.22 -11.62
CA LYS A 122 10.26 10.37 -12.05
C LYS A 122 9.62 11.10 -13.23
N ASN A 123 9.16 10.36 -14.24
CA ASN A 123 8.61 10.95 -15.46
C ASN A 123 7.19 11.50 -15.25
N GLY A 124 6.40 10.90 -14.36
CA GLY A 124 4.99 11.29 -14.16
C GLY A 124 4.74 12.23 -12.99
N ALA A 125 5.65 12.30 -12.02
CA ALA A 125 5.44 13.06 -10.78
C ALA A 125 6.73 13.71 -10.23
N ASN A 126 7.80 13.82 -11.03
CA ASN A 126 9.08 14.39 -10.61
C ASN A 126 9.65 13.78 -9.31
N PHE A 127 9.39 12.50 -9.05
CA PHE A 127 9.83 11.83 -7.84
C PHE A 127 11.35 11.77 -7.78
N SER A 128 11.94 12.45 -6.79
CA SER A 128 13.38 12.68 -6.69
C SER A 128 14.09 11.74 -5.71
N PHE A 129 13.33 10.89 -4.97
CA PHE A 129 13.92 10.01 -3.98
C PHE A 129 14.50 8.74 -4.60
N PRO A 130 15.63 8.20 -4.06
CA PRO A 130 16.23 6.95 -4.53
C PRO A 130 15.29 5.73 -4.41
N GLY A 131 14.41 5.72 -3.41
CA GLY A 131 13.46 4.64 -3.18
C GLY A 131 12.48 4.91 -2.05
N HIS A 132 11.79 3.84 -1.62
CA HIS A 132 10.84 3.92 -0.52
C HIS A 132 11.49 4.33 0.81
N THR A 133 12.70 3.84 1.09
CA THR A 133 13.39 4.06 2.37
C THR A 133 13.59 5.55 2.64
N GLU A 134 14.17 6.26 1.67
CA GLU A 134 14.42 7.69 1.76
C GLU A 134 13.10 8.49 1.77
N TYR A 135 12.14 8.04 0.96
CA TYR A 135 10.85 8.71 0.90
C TYR A 135 10.04 8.55 2.19
N LEU A 136 10.01 7.37 2.78
CA LEU A 136 9.36 7.14 4.08
C LEU A 136 10.02 7.95 5.20
N ALA A 137 11.37 8.03 5.20
CA ALA A 137 12.09 8.86 6.15
C ALA A 137 11.75 10.35 6.00
N HIS A 138 11.66 10.84 4.76
CA HIS A 138 11.21 12.21 4.46
C HIS A 138 9.80 12.47 5.00
N LEU A 139 8.84 11.58 4.72
CA LEU A 139 7.46 11.70 5.19
C LEU A 139 7.37 11.66 6.73
N ASP A 140 8.27 10.95 7.39
CA ASP A 140 8.34 10.90 8.85
C ASP A 140 9.13 12.08 9.45
N GLY A 141 9.76 12.90 8.63
CA GLY A 141 10.61 14.03 9.07
C GLY A 141 11.90 13.59 9.75
N LYS A 142 12.39 12.39 9.47
CA LYS A 142 13.63 11.84 10.05
C LYS A 142 14.82 12.06 9.13
N LYS A 143 15.91 12.56 9.72
CA LYS A 143 17.21 12.71 9.02
C LYS A 143 18.08 11.48 9.12
N SER A 144 17.91 10.68 10.18
CA SER A 144 18.65 9.43 10.40
C SER A 144 17.66 8.26 10.36
N PHE A 145 17.92 7.30 9.50
CA PHE A 145 17.11 6.10 9.31
C PHE A 145 18.02 4.95 8.85
N GLY A 146 17.54 3.73 8.99
CA GLY A 146 18.26 2.54 8.58
C GLY A 146 17.35 1.55 7.87
N MET A 147 17.93 0.75 6.99
CA MET A 147 17.28 -0.42 6.41
C MET A 147 17.82 -1.67 7.10
N MET A 148 16.93 -2.50 7.60
CA MET A 148 17.28 -3.75 8.26
C MET A 148 16.79 -4.93 7.43
N LEU A 149 17.70 -5.87 7.15
CA LEU A 149 17.37 -7.16 6.57
C LEU A 149 17.35 -8.19 7.71
N VAL A 150 16.23 -8.87 7.84
CA VAL A 150 16.03 -9.89 8.90
C VAL A 150 15.82 -11.24 8.26
N ASN A 151 16.50 -12.27 8.78
CA ASN A 151 16.32 -13.66 8.39
C ASN A 151 15.95 -14.50 9.62
N LYS A 152 15.25 -15.61 9.41
CA LYS A 152 14.92 -16.58 10.46
C LYS A 152 16.09 -17.50 10.84
N TYR A 153 17.22 -17.44 10.11
CA TYR A 153 18.38 -18.31 10.30
C TYR A 153 19.57 -17.54 10.82
#